data_1bc0a61e25bcf333be6b818a9b4c673f
#
_entry.id   1bc0a61e25bcf333be6b818a9b4c673f
#
_cell.length_a   1.000
_cell.length_b   1.000
_cell.length_c   1.000
_cell.angle_alpha   90.00
_cell.angle_beta   90.00
_cell.angle_gamma   90.00
#
_symmetry.space_group_name_H-M   'P 1'
#
loop_
_entity.id
_entity.type
_entity.pdbx_description
1 polymer ?
#
loop_
_entity_poly.entity_id
_entity_poly.type
_entity_poly.pdbx_seq_one_letter_code
_entity_poly.pdbx_strand_id
1 'polypeptide(L)'
;RKTREAYLQSQHYICERCGGAASVVHHIRYIKPWNVNDPDITLNWDNLKAVCEKCHAEEHSQDMKARGQAARLNGIAFDDEGNVIKQANVFLVCGSPASGKTTYVAQHKSGNDLVVDLDYLCAALNGETGNVHLNHAPILSVALEVRELLYQIIQARRGRWERAFVITTIADTREMKAIADELRAEVVLMPTTLEECIRRIQSDESRAHNRKLNEKLAAEW
;
A
#
# COMPACT_ATOMS: atom_id res chain seq x y z
N ARG A 1 17.67 25.38 15.68
CA ARG A 1 17.31 26.79 15.96
C ARG A 1 18.29 27.76 15.29
N LYS A 2 19.61 27.55 15.38
CA LYS A 2 20.64 28.46 14.80
C LYS A 2 20.52 28.58 13.27
N THR A 3 20.36 27.47 12.55
CA THR A 3 20.21 27.45 11.07
C THR A 3 18.97 28.22 10.59
N ARG A 4 17.82 28.04 11.29
CA ARG A 4 16.58 28.75 10.96
C ARG A 4 16.76 30.27 11.07
N GLU A 5 17.36 30.74 12.16
CA GLU A 5 17.58 32.18 12.39
C GLU A 5 18.54 32.76 11.35
N ALA A 6 19.67 32.07 11.09
CA ALA A 6 20.64 32.49 10.08
C ALA A 6 20.02 32.57 8.69
N TYR A 7 19.16 31.62 8.32
CA TYR A 7 18.47 31.58 7.02
C TYR A 7 17.46 32.74 6.90
N LEU A 8 16.61 32.98 7.92
CA LEU A 8 15.66 34.10 7.92
C LEU A 8 16.39 35.47 7.81
N GLN A 9 17.50 35.60 8.51
CA GLN A 9 18.31 36.81 8.46
C GLN A 9 18.93 37.04 7.06
N SER A 10 19.41 35.97 6.40
CA SER A 10 19.95 36.03 5.03
C SER A 10 18.90 36.42 4.00
N GLN A 11 17.63 36.08 4.25
CA GLN A 11 16.48 36.47 3.43
C GLN A 11 15.84 37.77 3.90
N HIS A 12 16.53 38.54 4.76
CA HIS A 12 16.04 39.83 5.28
C HIS A 12 14.65 39.76 5.93
N TYR A 13 14.25 38.55 6.43
CA TYR A 13 12.89 38.28 6.95
C TYR A 13 11.78 38.58 5.94
N ILE A 14 12.06 38.42 4.65
CA ILE A 14 11.10 38.63 3.57
C ILE A 14 10.58 37.24 3.11
N CYS A 15 9.27 37.14 2.99
CA CYS A 15 8.62 35.93 2.46
C CYS A 15 8.91 35.79 0.96
N GLU A 16 9.61 34.75 0.56
CA GLU A 16 10.00 34.47 -0.82
C GLU A 16 8.80 34.21 -1.74
N ARG A 17 7.59 34.04 -1.19
CA ARG A 17 6.38 33.82 -1.96
C ARG A 17 5.53 35.08 -2.17
N CYS A 18 5.31 35.87 -1.15
CA CYS A 18 4.42 37.03 -1.22
C CYS A 18 5.08 38.38 -0.93
N GLY A 19 6.39 38.41 -0.59
CA GLY A 19 7.12 39.62 -0.27
C GLY A 19 6.80 40.24 1.11
N GLY A 20 5.91 39.63 1.90
CA GLY A 20 5.59 40.10 3.26
C GLY A 20 6.62 39.61 4.28
N ALA A 21 6.42 39.89 5.58
CA ALA A 21 7.32 39.47 6.64
C ALA A 21 7.34 37.95 6.79
N ALA A 22 8.53 37.31 6.68
CA ALA A 22 8.72 35.90 6.91
C ALA A 22 8.99 35.61 8.38
N SER A 23 8.31 34.60 8.91
CA SER A 23 8.47 34.11 10.28
C SER A 23 8.78 32.61 10.35
N VAL A 24 8.68 31.88 9.24
CA VAL A 24 8.85 30.43 9.17
C VAL A 24 9.87 30.06 8.12
N VAL A 25 10.70 29.06 8.40
CA VAL A 25 11.55 28.39 7.41
C VAL A 25 10.92 27.05 7.05
N HIS A 26 10.50 26.91 5.80
CA HIS A 26 9.89 25.74 5.24
C HIS A 26 10.95 24.88 4.55
N HIS A 27 10.87 23.54 4.70
CA HIS A 27 11.72 22.61 3.98
C HIS A 27 11.02 22.20 2.69
N ILE A 28 11.62 22.46 1.54
CA ILE A 28 11.08 22.08 0.20
C ILE A 28 10.97 20.55 0.10
N ARG A 29 12.05 19.83 0.45
CA ARG A 29 12.01 18.38 0.69
C ARG A 29 11.75 18.16 2.17
N TYR A 30 10.59 17.60 2.50
CA TYR A 30 10.15 17.42 3.88
C TYR A 30 11.08 16.55 4.71
N ILE A 31 11.28 16.94 5.96
CA ILE A 31 11.91 16.10 6.98
C ILE A 31 10.97 14.97 7.35
N LYS A 32 11.50 13.76 7.39
CA LYS A 32 10.80 12.53 7.75
C LYS A 32 11.67 11.71 8.71
N PRO A 33 11.10 10.73 9.46
CA PRO A 33 11.87 9.95 10.43
C PRO A 33 13.14 9.31 9.88
N TRP A 34 13.16 8.94 8.60
CA TRP A 34 14.29 8.29 7.96
C TRP A 34 15.35 9.23 7.37
N ASN A 35 15.06 10.51 7.24
CA ASN A 35 15.99 11.51 6.70
C ASN A 35 16.29 12.68 7.65
N VAL A 36 15.84 12.60 8.91
CA VAL A 36 16.03 13.67 9.91
C VAL A 36 17.51 13.90 10.24
N ASN A 37 18.34 12.90 10.08
CA ASN A 37 19.79 12.96 10.31
C ASN A 37 20.60 13.31 9.05
N ASP A 38 19.95 13.51 7.92
CA ASP A 38 20.59 13.88 6.65
C ASP A 38 20.79 15.42 6.61
N PRO A 39 22.05 15.92 6.71
CA PRO A 39 22.31 17.36 6.70
C PRO A 39 21.96 18.03 5.37
N ASP A 40 22.02 17.30 4.25
CA ASP A 40 21.64 17.80 2.91
C ASP A 40 20.12 18.04 2.80
N ILE A 41 19.33 17.48 3.71
CA ILE A 41 17.90 17.74 3.80
C ILE A 41 17.59 18.73 4.92
N THR A 42 18.23 18.58 6.08
CA THR A 42 17.85 19.32 7.28
C THR A 42 18.55 20.68 7.43
N LEU A 43 19.73 20.84 6.85
CA LEU A 43 20.59 22.02 7.05
C LEU A 43 20.96 22.71 5.72
N ASN A 44 20.74 22.08 4.58
CA ASN A 44 21.06 22.65 3.28
C ASN A 44 20.11 23.81 2.95
N TRP A 45 20.67 24.98 2.69
CA TRP A 45 19.93 26.19 2.39
C TRP A 45 19.14 26.10 1.08
N ASP A 46 19.59 25.32 0.09
CA ASP A 46 18.86 25.07 -1.15
C ASP A 46 17.54 24.29 -0.91
N ASN A 47 17.44 23.64 0.24
CA ASN A 47 16.22 22.95 0.67
C ASN A 47 15.34 23.80 1.60
N LEU A 48 15.71 25.04 1.87
CA LEU A 48 14.97 25.94 2.78
C LEU A 48 14.26 27.03 1.98
N LYS A 49 13.17 27.53 2.52
CA LYS A 49 12.38 28.65 1.99
C LYS A 49 11.83 29.49 3.12
N ALA A 50 12.11 30.81 3.11
CA ALA A 50 11.55 31.74 4.07
C ALA A 50 10.12 32.11 3.69
N VAL A 51 9.15 31.85 4.56
CA VAL A 51 7.72 32.11 4.29
C VAL A 51 7.02 32.74 5.49
N CYS A 52 5.95 33.48 5.24
CA CYS A 52 5.05 33.92 6.29
C CYS A 52 4.12 32.76 6.69
N GLU A 53 3.47 32.88 7.85
CA GLU A 53 2.56 31.83 8.36
C GLU A 53 1.43 31.50 7.38
N LYS A 54 0.89 32.50 6.68
CA LYS A 54 -0.17 32.32 5.69
C LYS A 54 0.33 31.50 4.50
N CYS A 55 1.47 31.89 3.91
CA CYS A 55 2.05 31.16 2.78
C CYS A 55 2.50 29.75 3.18
N HIS A 56 3.02 29.57 4.40
CA HIS A 56 3.35 28.25 4.95
C HIS A 56 2.12 27.36 5.10
N ALA A 57 1.01 27.90 5.62
CA ALA A 57 -0.24 27.17 5.70
C ALA A 57 -0.81 26.77 4.31
N GLU A 58 -0.62 27.63 3.31
CA GLU A 58 -1.03 27.35 1.93
C GLU A 58 -0.17 26.28 1.27
N GLU A 59 1.16 26.23 1.50
CA GLU A 59 2.03 25.13 1.04
C GLU A 59 1.53 23.79 1.60
N HIS A 60 1.24 23.73 2.90
CA HIS A 60 0.70 22.53 3.53
C HIS A 60 -0.76 22.22 3.12
N SER A 61 -1.56 23.25 2.76
CA SER A 61 -2.94 23.04 2.31
C SER A 61 -3.02 22.40 0.93
N GLN A 62 -2.05 22.65 0.05
CA GLN A 62 -1.95 21.96 -1.24
C GLN A 62 -1.63 20.47 -1.04
N ASP A 63 -0.75 20.14 -0.10
CA ASP A 63 -0.50 18.76 0.31
C ASP A 63 -1.72 18.11 0.98
N MET A 64 -2.44 18.87 1.82
CA MET A 64 -3.67 18.38 2.44
C MET A 64 -4.80 18.23 1.44
N LYS A 65 -4.90 19.08 0.41
CA LYS A 65 -5.83 18.90 -0.71
C LYS A 65 -5.47 17.69 -1.55
N ALA A 66 -4.17 17.47 -1.84
CA ALA A 66 -3.70 16.27 -2.53
C ALA A 66 -3.93 15.02 -1.68
N ARG A 67 -3.72 15.08 -0.35
CA ARG A 67 -4.06 14.02 0.61
C ARG A 67 -5.56 13.84 0.76
N GLY A 68 -6.34 14.93 0.74
CA GLY A 68 -7.80 14.90 0.79
C GLY A 68 -8.42 14.36 -0.50
N GLN A 69 -7.80 14.59 -1.68
CA GLN A 69 -8.17 13.92 -2.93
C GLN A 69 -7.77 12.44 -2.91
N ALA A 70 -6.60 12.10 -2.38
CA ALA A 70 -6.21 10.71 -2.16
C ALA A 70 -7.13 10.03 -1.12
N ALA A 71 -7.56 10.73 -0.08
CA ALA A 71 -8.54 10.23 0.89
C ALA A 71 -9.96 10.11 0.28
N ARG A 72 -10.31 10.97 -0.68
CA ARG A 72 -11.57 10.84 -1.46
C ARG A 72 -11.53 9.67 -2.44
N LEU A 73 -10.36 9.34 -2.98
CA LEU A 73 -10.14 8.15 -3.81
C LEU A 73 -10.10 6.85 -2.98
N ASN A 74 -9.87 6.95 -1.66
CA ASN A 74 -9.77 5.82 -0.74
C ASN A 74 -11.13 5.41 -0.13
N GLY A 75 -12.17 5.25 -0.97
CA GLY A 75 -13.39 4.56 -0.56
C GLY A 75 -14.48 5.43 0.09
N ILE A 76 -14.44 6.74 -0.11
CA ILE A 76 -15.58 7.61 0.21
C ILE A 76 -16.16 8.12 -1.12
N ALA A 77 -17.26 7.55 -1.56
CA ALA A 77 -18.12 8.12 -2.60
C ALA A 77 -19.33 8.78 -1.93
N PHE A 78 -19.97 9.70 -2.64
CA PHE A 78 -21.23 10.30 -2.22
C PHE A 78 -22.30 9.85 -3.23
N ASP A 79 -23.49 9.51 -2.74
CA ASP A 79 -24.66 9.32 -3.59
C ASP A 79 -25.18 10.67 -4.13
N ASP A 80 -26.16 10.61 -5.00
CA ASP A 80 -26.77 11.81 -5.62
C ASP A 80 -27.47 12.72 -4.59
N GLU A 81 -27.76 12.19 -3.39
CA GLU A 81 -28.32 12.92 -2.24
C GLU A 81 -27.24 13.47 -1.30
N GLY A 82 -25.95 13.19 -1.56
CA GLY A 82 -24.81 13.69 -0.77
C GLY A 82 -24.50 12.84 0.47
N ASN A 83 -25.06 11.63 0.61
CA ASN A 83 -24.71 10.70 1.67
C ASN A 83 -23.41 9.98 1.35
N VAL A 84 -22.64 9.69 2.39
CA VAL A 84 -21.37 8.96 2.25
C VAL A 84 -21.65 7.50 1.90
N ILE A 85 -21.29 7.10 0.67
CA ILE A 85 -21.20 5.69 0.29
C ILE A 85 -19.79 5.21 0.65
N LYS A 86 -19.67 4.34 1.64
CA LYS A 86 -18.43 3.60 1.90
C LYS A 86 -18.29 2.51 0.84
N GLN A 87 -17.64 2.81 -0.27
CA GLN A 87 -17.18 1.75 -1.16
C GLN A 87 -15.93 1.11 -0.55
N ALA A 88 -15.97 -0.21 -0.39
CA ALA A 88 -14.77 -0.95 -0.06
C ALA A 88 -13.75 -0.76 -1.19
N ASN A 89 -12.57 -0.28 -0.83
CA ASN A 89 -11.46 -0.15 -1.77
C ASN A 89 -10.32 -1.14 -1.46
N VAL A 90 -10.53 -2.00 -0.49
CA VAL A 90 -9.65 -3.12 -0.16
C VAL A 90 -10.47 -4.40 -0.19
N PHE A 91 -9.96 -5.39 -0.91
CA PHE A 91 -10.60 -6.68 -1.10
C PHE A 91 -9.65 -7.78 -0.61
N LEU A 92 -10.12 -8.58 0.35
CA LEU A 92 -9.43 -9.77 0.81
C LEU A 92 -9.96 -10.97 0.00
N VAL A 93 -9.20 -11.38 -1.01
CA VAL A 93 -9.59 -12.45 -1.93
C VAL A 93 -9.12 -13.79 -1.36
N CYS A 94 -10.08 -14.56 -0.86
CA CYS A 94 -9.85 -15.80 -0.15
C CYS A 94 -10.29 -17.01 -0.96
N GLY A 95 -9.60 -18.10 -0.82
CA GLY A 95 -9.96 -19.35 -1.47
C GLY A 95 -8.83 -20.40 -1.41
N SER A 96 -9.18 -21.64 -1.63
CA SER A 96 -8.29 -22.76 -1.74
C SER A 96 -7.15 -22.51 -2.76
N PRO A 97 -6.01 -23.18 -2.67
CA PRO A 97 -5.07 -23.25 -3.78
C PRO A 97 -5.78 -23.65 -5.10
N ALA A 98 -5.40 -23.04 -6.20
CA ALA A 98 -5.99 -23.21 -7.54
C ALA A 98 -7.49 -22.86 -7.67
N SER A 99 -8.09 -22.15 -6.70
CA SER A 99 -9.49 -21.69 -6.79
C SER A 99 -9.73 -20.53 -7.77
N GLY A 100 -8.66 -19.97 -8.37
CA GLY A 100 -8.77 -18.89 -9.35
C GLY A 100 -8.63 -17.47 -8.79
N LYS A 101 -8.16 -17.29 -7.55
CA LYS A 101 -7.95 -15.98 -6.91
C LYS A 101 -7.16 -15.01 -7.77
N THR A 102 -6.00 -15.44 -8.26
CA THR A 102 -5.11 -14.60 -9.08
C THR A 102 -5.78 -14.24 -10.41
N THR A 103 -6.52 -15.17 -11.02
CA THR A 103 -7.32 -14.90 -12.23
C THR A 103 -8.41 -13.89 -11.96
N TYR A 104 -9.13 -14.04 -10.84
CA TYR A 104 -10.15 -13.07 -10.42
C TYR A 104 -9.56 -11.66 -10.30
N VAL A 105 -8.45 -11.53 -9.57
CA VAL A 105 -7.78 -10.23 -9.40
C VAL A 105 -7.29 -9.68 -10.75
N ALA A 106 -6.71 -10.50 -11.61
CA ALA A 106 -6.27 -10.08 -12.94
C ALA A 106 -7.39 -9.50 -13.81
N GLN A 107 -8.62 -10.04 -13.68
CA GLN A 107 -9.80 -9.59 -14.41
C GLN A 107 -10.44 -8.32 -13.82
N HIS A 108 -10.25 -8.06 -12.52
CA HIS A 108 -10.92 -6.97 -11.81
C HIS A 108 -10.00 -5.76 -11.52
N LYS A 109 -8.67 -5.97 -11.52
CA LYS A 109 -7.71 -4.90 -11.24
C LYS A 109 -7.55 -3.94 -12.41
N SER A 110 -7.25 -2.67 -12.11
CA SER A 110 -6.81 -1.64 -13.06
C SER A 110 -5.33 -1.29 -12.86
N GLY A 111 -4.80 -0.37 -13.67
CA GLY A 111 -3.38 0.00 -13.61
C GLY A 111 -2.93 0.68 -12.32
N ASN A 112 -3.88 1.26 -11.55
CA ASN A 112 -3.60 1.99 -10.31
C ASN A 112 -3.89 1.16 -9.05
N ASP A 113 -4.20 -0.12 -9.20
CA ASP A 113 -4.54 -0.98 -8.08
C ASP A 113 -3.30 -1.68 -7.49
N LEU A 114 -3.28 -1.79 -6.17
CA LEU A 114 -2.26 -2.53 -5.43
C LEU A 114 -2.67 -4.01 -5.34
N VAL A 115 -1.77 -4.91 -5.68
CA VAL A 115 -1.97 -6.36 -5.52
C VAL A 115 -0.94 -6.90 -4.55
N VAL A 116 -1.40 -7.58 -3.50
CA VAL A 116 -0.57 -8.26 -2.51
C VAL A 116 -0.84 -9.75 -2.61
N ASP A 117 0.10 -10.47 -3.18
CA ASP A 117 0.11 -11.93 -3.31
C ASP A 117 1.47 -12.43 -2.86
N LEU A 118 1.49 -13.38 -1.92
CA LEU A 118 2.72 -13.89 -1.33
C LEU A 118 3.61 -14.60 -2.37
N ASP A 119 3.02 -15.31 -3.31
CA ASP A 119 3.75 -16.00 -4.38
C ASP A 119 4.47 -14.97 -5.27
N TYR A 120 3.79 -13.89 -5.65
CA TYR A 120 4.40 -12.80 -6.41
C TYR A 120 5.49 -12.05 -5.62
N LEU A 121 5.30 -11.84 -4.32
CA LEU A 121 6.31 -11.23 -3.47
C LEU A 121 7.56 -12.11 -3.41
N CYS A 122 7.38 -13.41 -3.20
CA CYS A 122 8.48 -14.36 -3.20
C CYS A 122 9.23 -14.38 -4.55
N ALA A 123 8.50 -14.44 -5.66
CA ALA A 123 9.09 -14.42 -6.99
C ALA A 123 9.88 -13.13 -7.26
N ALA A 124 9.31 -11.97 -6.89
CA ALA A 124 9.97 -10.68 -7.07
C ALA A 124 11.25 -10.56 -6.22
N LEU A 125 11.23 -11.01 -4.96
CA LEU A 125 12.40 -11.01 -4.08
C LEU A 125 13.49 -11.98 -4.52
N ASN A 126 13.11 -13.05 -5.22
CA ASN A 126 14.03 -14.03 -5.79
C ASN A 126 14.53 -13.67 -7.21
N GLY A 127 14.03 -12.58 -7.79
CA GLY A 127 14.35 -12.16 -9.15
C GLY A 127 13.71 -13.02 -10.25
N GLU A 128 12.71 -13.82 -9.92
CA GLU A 128 12.00 -14.69 -10.86
C GLU A 128 10.94 -13.90 -11.64
N THR A 129 10.90 -14.11 -12.95
CA THR A 129 9.93 -13.42 -13.83
C THR A 129 8.93 -14.36 -14.51
N GLY A 130 9.11 -15.66 -14.37
CA GLY A 130 8.31 -16.69 -15.04
C GLY A 130 7.33 -17.40 -14.12
N ASN A 131 7.74 -18.52 -13.53
CA ASN A 131 6.89 -19.31 -12.65
C ASN A 131 6.89 -18.75 -11.21
N VAL A 132 5.76 -18.21 -10.78
CA VAL A 132 5.58 -17.68 -9.42
C VAL A 132 5.32 -18.75 -8.36
N HIS A 133 5.15 -20.02 -8.76
CA HIS A 133 4.88 -21.14 -7.84
C HIS A 133 6.12 -21.96 -7.51
N LEU A 134 7.31 -21.39 -7.61
CA LEU A 134 8.56 -22.05 -7.25
C LEU A 134 8.70 -22.32 -5.75
N ASN A 135 9.74 -23.08 -5.38
CA ASN A 135 10.06 -23.28 -3.96
C ASN A 135 10.62 -22.00 -3.35
N HIS A 136 9.79 -21.29 -2.62
CA HIS A 136 10.13 -20.01 -1.99
C HIS A 136 10.67 -20.14 -0.56
N ALA A 137 10.87 -21.35 -0.06
CA ALA A 137 11.25 -21.59 1.34
C ALA A 137 12.43 -20.71 1.85
N PRO A 138 13.51 -20.47 1.07
CA PRO A 138 14.64 -19.66 1.54
C PRO A 138 14.33 -18.19 1.79
N ILE A 139 13.34 -17.63 1.08
CA ILE A 139 13.01 -16.20 1.15
C ILE A 139 11.62 -15.94 1.74
N LEU A 140 10.91 -16.99 2.11
CA LEU A 140 9.55 -16.90 2.61
C LEU A 140 9.43 -15.98 3.84
N SER A 141 10.37 -16.05 4.78
CA SER A 141 10.39 -15.19 5.96
C SER A 141 10.46 -13.71 5.58
N VAL A 142 11.31 -13.36 4.62
CA VAL A 142 11.46 -11.98 4.13
C VAL A 142 10.20 -11.54 3.40
N ALA A 143 9.60 -12.41 2.57
CA ALA A 143 8.36 -12.11 1.87
C ALA A 143 7.19 -11.89 2.84
N LEU A 144 7.15 -12.62 3.96
CA LEU A 144 6.16 -12.41 5.02
C LEU A 144 6.33 -11.05 5.71
N GLU A 145 7.56 -10.63 6.00
CA GLU A 145 7.84 -9.30 6.56
C GLU A 145 7.44 -8.18 5.59
N VAL A 146 7.73 -8.34 4.30
CA VAL A 146 7.32 -7.39 3.26
C VAL A 146 5.79 -7.34 3.15
N ARG A 147 5.10 -8.49 3.20
CA ARG A 147 3.65 -8.56 3.21
C ARG A 147 3.07 -7.78 4.40
N GLU A 148 3.63 -7.96 5.58
CA GLU A 148 3.21 -7.27 6.80
C GLU A 148 3.37 -5.75 6.66
N LEU A 149 4.48 -5.30 6.10
CA LEU A 149 4.69 -3.88 5.78
C LEU A 149 3.64 -3.35 4.79
N LEU A 150 3.28 -4.15 3.78
CA LEU A 150 2.22 -3.80 2.82
C LEU A 150 0.85 -3.72 3.51
N TYR A 151 0.55 -4.59 4.47
CA TYR A 151 -0.66 -4.50 5.28
C TYR A 151 -0.72 -3.19 6.07
N GLN A 152 0.37 -2.78 6.71
CA GLN A 152 0.47 -1.48 7.39
C GLN A 152 0.28 -0.29 6.42
N ILE A 153 0.80 -0.38 5.20
CA ILE A 153 0.60 0.62 4.14
C ILE A 153 -0.87 0.71 3.74
N ILE A 154 -1.53 -0.44 3.54
CA ILE A 154 -2.95 -0.53 3.20
C ILE A 154 -3.81 -0.01 4.35
N GLN A 155 -3.58 -0.45 5.58
CA GLN A 155 -4.29 -0.03 6.79
C GLN A 155 -4.24 1.50 6.97
N ALA A 156 -3.05 2.09 6.79
CA ALA A 156 -2.84 3.53 6.87
C ALA A 156 -3.25 4.29 5.60
N ARG A 157 -3.75 3.60 4.57
CA ARG A 157 -4.10 4.19 3.26
C ARG A 157 -2.97 5.04 2.67
N ARG A 158 -1.72 4.60 2.81
CA ARG A 158 -0.55 5.31 2.26
C ARG A 158 -0.32 4.93 0.81
N GLY A 159 -0.07 5.93 -0.04
CA GLY A 159 0.16 5.74 -1.47
C GLY A 159 -0.91 6.40 -2.34
N ARG A 160 -0.81 6.17 -3.65
CA ARG A 160 -1.75 6.71 -4.65
C ARG A 160 -2.54 5.61 -5.37
N TRP A 161 -2.61 4.42 -4.76
CA TRP A 161 -3.42 3.33 -5.30
C TRP A 161 -4.91 3.61 -5.11
N GLU A 162 -5.73 3.10 -6.01
CA GLU A 162 -7.19 3.26 -5.98
C GLU A 162 -7.85 2.15 -5.18
N ARG A 163 -7.50 0.90 -5.49
CA ARG A 163 -7.98 -0.29 -4.79
C ARG A 163 -6.81 -1.18 -4.41
N ALA A 164 -7.00 -2.01 -3.39
CA ALA A 164 -6.02 -3.02 -3.01
C ALA A 164 -6.67 -4.41 -3.00
N PHE A 165 -6.03 -5.36 -3.61
CA PHE A 165 -6.41 -6.77 -3.62
C PHE A 165 -5.37 -7.56 -2.83
N VAL A 166 -5.78 -8.15 -1.73
CA VAL A 166 -4.94 -9.02 -0.88
C VAL A 166 -5.37 -10.45 -1.10
N ILE A 167 -4.49 -11.26 -1.66
CA ILE A 167 -4.75 -12.66 -2.00
C ILE A 167 -4.27 -13.56 -0.86
N THR A 168 -5.13 -14.45 -0.37
CA THR A 168 -4.79 -15.36 0.71
C THR A 168 -5.45 -16.74 0.54
N THR A 169 -4.80 -17.76 1.14
CA THR A 169 -5.33 -19.14 1.23
C THR A 169 -5.76 -19.49 2.65
N ILE A 170 -5.97 -18.50 3.52
CA ILE A 170 -6.41 -18.73 4.90
C ILE A 170 -7.81 -19.33 4.89
N ALA A 171 -7.96 -20.53 5.46
CA ALA A 171 -9.23 -21.24 5.59
C ALA A 171 -9.96 -20.92 6.90
N ASP A 172 -9.22 -20.58 7.97
CA ASP A 172 -9.82 -20.21 9.26
C ASP A 172 -10.63 -18.90 9.14
N THR A 173 -11.92 -19.00 9.36
CA THR A 173 -12.85 -17.87 9.23
C THR A 173 -12.62 -16.78 10.26
N ARG A 174 -12.05 -17.10 11.44
CA ARG A 174 -11.73 -16.12 12.49
C ARG A 174 -10.50 -15.31 12.09
N GLU A 175 -9.47 -16.00 11.59
CA GLU A 175 -8.25 -15.35 11.09
C GLU A 175 -8.57 -14.50 9.86
N MET A 176 -9.36 -15.02 8.92
CA MET A 176 -9.84 -14.28 7.74
C MET A 176 -10.57 -13.00 8.15
N LYS A 177 -11.49 -13.09 9.12
CA LYS A 177 -12.22 -11.94 9.62
C LYS A 177 -11.29 -10.94 10.33
N ALA A 178 -10.34 -11.41 11.13
CA ALA A 178 -9.38 -10.53 11.82
C ALA A 178 -8.57 -9.70 10.81
N ILE A 179 -8.07 -10.32 9.74
CA ILE A 179 -7.34 -9.62 8.67
C ILE A 179 -8.26 -8.67 7.90
N ALA A 180 -9.50 -9.09 7.60
CA ALA A 180 -10.46 -8.24 6.93
C ALA A 180 -10.80 -6.99 7.76
N ASP A 181 -11.02 -7.16 9.06
CA ASP A 181 -11.31 -6.05 9.98
C ASP A 181 -10.10 -5.10 10.11
N GLU A 182 -8.89 -5.66 10.24
CA GLU A 182 -7.64 -4.90 10.31
C GLU A 182 -7.41 -4.05 9.06
N LEU A 183 -7.57 -4.63 7.89
CA LEU A 183 -7.39 -3.94 6.61
C LEU A 183 -8.61 -3.10 6.19
N ARG A 184 -9.73 -3.22 6.90
CA ARG A 184 -11.05 -2.70 6.51
C ARG A 184 -11.40 -3.16 5.10
N ALA A 185 -11.23 -4.45 4.86
CA ALA A 185 -11.40 -5.09 3.58
C ALA A 185 -12.77 -5.77 3.45
N GLU A 186 -13.31 -5.77 2.24
CA GLU A 186 -14.41 -6.66 1.86
C GLU A 186 -13.84 -8.04 1.55
N VAL A 187 -14.46 -9.09 2.10
CA VAL A 187 -14.04 -10.48 1.85
C VAL A 187 -14.69 -10.97 0.57
N VAL A 188 -13.87 -11.43 -0.36
CA VAL A 188 -14.28 -12.07 -1.61
C VAL A 188 -13.89 -13.55 -1.56
N LEU A 189 -14.88 -14.44 -1.44
CA LEU A 189 -14.66 -15.87 -1.41
C LEU A 189 -14.75 -16.46 -2.82
N MET A 190 -13.76 -17.28 -3.20
CA MET A 190 -13.82 -17.99 -4.48
C MET A 190 -14.81 -19.15 -4.43
N PRO A 191 -15.76 -19.23 -5.37
CA PRO A 191 -16.83 -20.24 -5.34
C PRO A 191 -16.40 -21.60 -5.92
N THR A 192 -15.12 -21.83 -6.14
CA THR A 192 -14.60 -23.05 -6.79
C THR A 192 -14.65 -24.23 -5.84
N THR A 193 -15.21 -25.36 -6.29
CA THR A 193 -15.32 -26.58 -5.48
C THR A 193 -13.96 -27.21 -5.20
N LEU A 194 -13.87 -28.01 -4.12
CA LEU A 194 -12.66 -28.75 -3.76
C LEU A 194 -12.20 -29.66 -4.89
N GLU A 195 -13.13 -30.42 -5.51
CA GLU A 195 -12.81 -31.33 -6.60
C GLU A 195 -12.16 -30.59 -7.78
N GLU A 196 -12.70 -29.45 -8.15
CA GLU A 196 -12.15 -28.61 -9.23
C GLU A 196 -10.77 -28.06 -8.85
N CYS A 197 -10.57 -27.63 -7.60
CA CYS A 197 -9.26 -27.17 -7.12
C CYS A 197 -8.22 -28.30 -7.19
N ILE A 198 -8.56 -29.49 -6.71
CA ILE A 198 -7.68 -30.67 -6.78
C ILE A 198 -7.34 -31.02 -8.22
N ARG A 199 -8.34 -31.08 -9.12
CA ARG A 199 -8.12 -31.33 -10.54
C ARG A 199 -7.12 -30.35 -11.15
N ARG A 200 -7.27 -29.06 -10.86
CA ARG A 200 -6.35 -28.01 -11.34
C ARG A 200 -4.95 -28.14 -10.75
N ILE A 201 -4.83 -28.47 -9.45
CA ILE A 201 -3.53 -28.70 -8.81
C ILE A 201 -2.80 -29.86 -9.47
N GLN A 202 -3.52 -30.94 -9.80
CA GLN A 202 -2.94 -32.15 -10.42
C GLN A 202 -2.51 -31.93 -11.87
N SER A 203 -3.24 -31.11 -12.62
CA SER A 203 -2.93 -30.76 -14.01
C SER A 203 -1.91 -29.67 -14.19
N ASP A 204 -1.60 -28.88 -13.14
CA ASP A 204 -0.68 -27.75 -13.22
C ASP A 204 0.77 -28.20 -12.95
N GLU A 205 1.58 -28.30 -14.00
CA GLU A 205 3.00 -28.65 -13.89
C GLU A 205 3.82 -27.61 -13.13
N SER A 206 3.42 -26.35 -13.14
CA SER A 206 4.10 -25.30 -12.40
C SER A 206 4.08 -25.52 -10.88
N ARG A 207 3.14 -26.31 -10.39
CA ARG A 207 2.93 -26.69 -8.97
C ARG A 207 3.50 -28.06 -8.61
N ALA A 208 4.17 -28.75 -9.53
CA ALA A 208 4.60 -30.14 -9.35
C ALA A 208 5.38 -30.37 -8.04
N HIS A 209 6.28 -29.46 -7.68
CA HIS A 209 7.13 -29.57 -6.49
C HIS A 209 6.36 -29.36 -5.15
N ASN A 210 5.23 -28.65 -5.16
CA ASN A 210 4.39 -28.35 -3.98
C ASN A 210 3.01 -29.02 -4.07
N ARG A 211 2.80 -29.97 -4.99
CA ARG A 211 1.49 -30.57 -5.26
C ARG A 211 0.83 -31.14 -4.01
N LYS A 212 1.53 -31.98 -3.25
CA LYS A 212 1.01 -32.60 -2.02
C LYS A 212 0.63 -31.55 -0.96
N LEU A 213 1.42 -30.49 -0.83
CA LEU A 213 1.12 -29.40 0.10
C LEU A 213 -0.14 -28.64 -0.34
N ASN A 214 -0.25 -28.31 -1.63
CA ASN A 214 -1.42 -27.64 -2.18
C ASN A 214 -2.70 -28.49 -2.06
N GLU A 215 -2.62 -29.80 -2.29
CA GLU A 215 -3.75 -30.73 -2.08
C GLU A 215 -4.20 -30.76 -0.62
N LYS A 216 -3.23 -30.81 0.32
CA LYS A 216 -3.52 -30.77 1.75
C LYS A 216 -4.20 -29.45 2.14
N LEU A 217 -3.64 -28.30 1.74
CA LEU A 217 -4.22 -26.99 1.99
C LEU A 217 -5.61 -26.83 1.34
N ALA A 218 -5.83 -27.45 0.17
CA ALA A 218 -7.13 -27.44 -0.47
C ALA A 218 -8.19 -28.24 0.32
N ALA A 219 -7.78 -29.34 0.96
CA ALA A 219 -8.67 -30.16 1.79
C ALA A 219 -9.00 -29.52 3.15
N GLU A 220 -8.23 -28.53 3.60
CA GLU A 220 -8.47 -27.75 4.83
C GLU A 220 -9.49 -26.61 4.61
N TRP A 221 -9.82 -26.32 3.34
CA TRP A 221 -10.81 -25.33 2.91
C TRP A 221 -12.21 -25.94 2.82
#